data_1e6975140dd41796b2c04b7b940fdc6c
#
_entry.id   1e6975140dd41796b2c04b7b940fdc6c
#
_cell.length_a   1.000
_cell.length_b   1.000
_cell.length_c   1.000
_cell.angle_alpha   90.00
_cell.angle_beta   90.00
_cell.angle_gamma   90.00
#
_symmetry.space_group_name_H-M   'P 1'
#
loop_
_entity.id
_entity.type
_entity.pdbx_description
1 polymer ?
#
loop_
_entity_poly.entity_id
_entity_poly.type
_entity_poly.pdbx_seq_one_letter_code
_entity_poly.pdbx_strand_id
1 'polypeptide(L)'
;YPPELAEQLLAHGRLIHLDTGQWAQAQGDDRSGLFVVIDGLFHSFCTAPGDRQVMIGPSGPGSVLGHATRFSGGPRLVTAISVEPSMLLEISENALERIAEHRPEIWRAIADFAYANMRRTLHMLAELMALPPRQRIASRLLASVVPSEGGKVVRLSQQALGEMIGVTRKTVNLHLAAFERAGLIRLGYGRIELTDSEGLRDVAAADRP
;
A
#
# COMPACT_ATOMS: atom_id res chain seq x y z
N TYR A 1 11.25 -12.73 -10.89
CA TYR A 1 10.73 -14.10 -11.15
C TYR A 1 10.71 -14.36 -12.65
N PRO A 2 10.70 -15.63 -13.10
CA PRO A 2 10.65 -15.99 -14.52
C PRO A 2 9.38 -15.44 -15.18
N PRO A 3 9.45 -14.97 -16.45
CA PRO A 3 8.27 -14.47 -17.19
C PRO A 3 7.14 -15.50 -17.28
N GLU A 4 7.49 -16.77 -17.35
CA GLU A 4 6.54 -17.88 -17.44
C GLU A 4 5.61 -17.97 -16.22
N LEU A 5 6.06 -17.52 -15.04
CA LEU A 5 5.20 -17.45 -13.86
C LEU A 5 4.11 -16.38 -14.04
N ALA A 6 4.44 -15.24 -14.63
CA ALA A 6 3.46 -14.20 -14.95
C ALA A 6 2.46 -14.69 -16.00
N GLU A 7 2.90 -15.43 -17.01
CA GLU A 7 2.02 -16.04 -18.02
C GLU A 7 1.04 -17.03 -17.37
N GLN A 8 1.51 -17.87 -16.44
CA GLN A 8 0.64 -18.80 -15.70
C GLN A 8 -0.39 -18.07 -14.83
N LEU A 9 0.02 -16.99 -14.16
CA LEU A 9 -0.91 -16.16 -13.37
C LEU A 9 -1.99 -15.55 -14.27
N LEU A 10 -1.62 -15.03 -15.44
CA LEU A 10 -2.56 -14.46 -16.41
C LEU A 10 -3.49 -15.54 -17.00
N ALA A 11 -2.96 -16.71 -17.32
CA ALA A 11 -3.74 -17.82 -17.92
C ALA A 11 -4.77 -18.42 -16.95
N HIS A 12 -4.51 -18.42 -15.65
CA HIS A 12 -5.36 -19.01 -14.62
C HIS A 12 -6.11 -17.98 -13.76
N GLY A 13 -5.80 -16.70 -13.95
CA GLY A 13 -6.45 -15.59 -13.25
C GLY A 13 -7.67 -15.07 -13.98
N ARG A 14 -8.49 -14.32 -13.27
CA ARG A 14 -9.66 -13.61 -13.79
C ARG A 14 -9.49 -12.10 -13.59
N LEU A 15 -9.61 -11.33 -14.66
CA LEU A 15 -9.65 -9.88 -14.55
C LEU A 15 -10.97 -9.43 -13.94
N ILE A 16 -10.87 -8.55 -12.96
CA ILE A 16 -11.98 -7.91 -12.26
C ILE A 16 -11.83 -6.41 -12.39
N HIS A 17 -12.91 -5.75 -12.78
CA HIS A 17 -13.00 -4.30 -12.78
C HIS A 17 -13.80 -3.86 -11.54
N LEU A 18 -13.28 -2.86 -10.85
CA LEU A 18 -13.91 -2.27 -9.68
C LEU A 18 -14.06 -0.76 -9.89
N ASP A 19 -15.26 -0.28 -9.62
CA ASP A 19 -15.54 1.15 -9.57
C ASP A 19 -15.01 1.75 -8.26
N THR A 20 -14.89 3.08 -8.22
CA THR A 20 -14.52 3.82 -7.01
C THR A 20 -15.40 3.44 -5.82
N GLY A 21 -14.82 3.12 -4.68
CA GLY A 21 -15.50 2.73 -3.45
C GLY A 21 -15.86 1.26 -3.34
N GLN A 22 -15.63 0.45 -4.38
CA GLN A 22 -15.85 -0.99 -4.31
C GLN A 22 -14.71 -1.69 -3.57
N TRP A 23 -15.03 -2.81 -2.95
CA TRP A 23 -14.11 -3.59 -2.13
C TRP A 23 -13.49 -4.73 -2.92
N ALA A 24 -12.16 -4.83 -2.89
CA ALA A 24 -11.46 -6.02 -3.37
C ALA A 24 -11.53 -7.15 -2.35
N GLN A 25 -11.44 -6.80 -1.06
CA GLN A 25 -11.56 -7.72 0.08
C GLN A 25 -11.97 -6.97 1.34
N ALA A 26 -12.59 -7.66 2.29
CA ALA A 26 -12.88 -7.13 3.62
C ALA A 26 -12.07 -7.88 4.69
N GLN A 27 -11.65 -7.16 5.75
CA GLN A 27 -11.06 -7.76 6.94
C GLN A 27 -12.06 -8.74 7.57
N GLY A 28 -11.58 -9.92 7.92
CA GLY A 28 -12.42 -10.97 8.49
C GLY A 28 -13.03 -11.94 7.47
N ASP A 29 -12.95 -11.65 6.16
CA ASP A 29 -13.41 -12.59 5.12
C ASP A 29 -12.58 -13.88 5.14
N ASP A 30 -13.26 -15.02 5.07
CA ASP A 30 -12.63 -16.35 4.99
C ASP A 30 -12.21 -16.73 3.55
N ARG A 31 -12.38 -15.82 2.59
CA ARG A 31 -12.02 -16.10 1.19
C ARG A 31 -10.50 -16.22 1.04
N SER A 32 -10.07 -17.30 0.42
CA SER A 32 -8.68 -17.54 0.01
C SER A 32 -8.42 -17.01 -1.40
N GLY A 33 -7.14 -17.04 -1.83
CA GLY A 33 -6.69 -16.53 -3.12
C GLY A 33 -6.04 -15.17 -3.02
N LEU A 34 -5.55 -14.68 -4.17
CA LEU A 34 -4.78 -13.44 -4.28
C LEU A 34 -5.44 -12.48 -5.26
N PHE A 35 -5.18 -11.19 -5.07
CA PHE A 35 -5.44 -10.16 -6.06
C PHE A 35 -4.13 -9.45 -6.39
N VAL A 36 -3.80 -9.37 -7.67
CA VAL A 36 -2.72 -8.51 -8.17
C VAL A 36 -3.34 -7.25 -8.73
N VAL A 37 -2.91 -6.09 -8.25
CA VAL A 37 -3.35 -4.80 -8.80
C VAL A 37 -2.68 -4.60 -10.15
N ILE A 38 -3.49 -4.55 -11.21
CA ILE A 38 -3.02 -4.32 -12.58
C ILE A 38 -3.04 -2.82 -12.89
N ASP A 39 -4.13 -2.16 -12.51
CA ASP A 39 -4.31 -0.71 -12.70
C ASP A 39 -5.17 -0.13 -11.59
N GLY A 40 -5.05 1.18 -11.36
CA GLY A 40 -5.79 1.89 -10.34
C GLY A 40 -5.10 1.93 -8.97
N LEU A 41 -5.86 2.30 -7.95
CA LEU A 41 -5.35 2.53 -6.59
C LEU A 41 -6.34 2.04 -5.54
N PHE A 42 -5.84 1.34 -4.54
CA PHE A 42 -6.57 0.87 -3.38
C PHE A 42 -6.04 1.51 -2.10
N HIS A 43 -6.94 1.79 -1.18
CA HIS A 43 -6.58 2.10 0.20
C HIS A 43 -6.86 0.87 1.09
N SER A 44 -5.85 0.49 1.87
CA SER A 44 -5.94 -0.62 2.81
C SER A 44 -6.19 -0.12 4.23
N PHE A 45 -7.14 -0.76 4.93
CA PHE A 45 -7.57 -0.40 6.27
C PHE A 45 -7.49 -1.60 7.22
N CYS A 46 -7.10 -1.34 8.47
CA CYS A 46 -7.27 -2.26 9.59
C CYS A 46 -8.26 -1.69 10.60
N THR A 47 -9.04 -2.56 11.23
CA THR A 47 -9.92 -2.20 12.34
C THR A 47 -9.14 -2.26 13.65
N ALA A 48 -9.03 -1.12 14.32
CA ALA A 48 -8.48 -1.00 15.66
C ALA A 48 -9.58 -1.25 16.71
N PRO A 49 -9.22 -1.46 18.00
CA PRO A 49 -10.18 -1.58 19.08
C PRO A 49 -11.21 -0.44 19.08
N GLY A 50 -12.49 -0.77 19.33
CA GLY A 50 -13.62 0.16 19.23
C GLY A 50 -14.09 0.41 17.79
N ASP A 51 -13.93 -0.57 16.91
CA ASP A 51 -14.38 -0.59 15.50
C ASP A 51 -13.87 0.59 14.65
N ARG A 52 -12.77 1.20 15.08
CA ARG A 52 -12.17 2.32 14.35
C ARG A 52 -11.32 1.82 13.21
N GLN A 53 -11.71 2.14 11.98
CA GLN A 53 -10.91 1.89 10.80
C GLN A 53 -9.71 2.84 10.73
N VAL A 54 -8.54 2.29 10.56
CA VAL A 54 -7.27 3.02 10.40
C VAL A 54 -6.69 2.67 9.05
N MET A 55 -6.42 3.67 8.23
CA MET A 55 -5.71 3.49 6.96
C MET A 55 -4.26 3.11 7.24
N ILE A 56 -3.80 2.01 6.61
CA ILE A 56 -2.43 1.50 6.76
C ILE A 56 -1.56 1.75 5.53
N GLY A 57 -2.15 2.03 4.39
CA GLY A 57 -1.39 2.42 3.20
C GLY A 57 -2.14 2.28 1.88
N PRO A 58 -1.61 2.91 0.82
CA PRO A 58 -2.08 2.70 -0.54
C PRO A 58 -1.47 1.44 -1.15
N SER A 59 -2.18 0.83 -2.10
CA SER A 59 -1.74 -0.29 -2.93
C SER A 59 -2.06 0.02 -4.38
N GLY A 60 -1.04 0.29 -5.19
CA GLY A 60 -1.14 0.56 -6.63
C GLY A 60 -0.67 -0.62 -7.48
N PRO A 61 -0.47 -0.42 -8.80
CA PRO A 61 -0.04 -1.46 -9.73
C PRO A 61 1.18 -2.24 -9.25
N GLY A 62 1.15 -3.56 -9.40
CA GLY A 62 2.16 -4.50 -8.89
C GLY A 62 1.99 -4.89 -7.42
N SER A 63 1.06 -4.28 -6.67
CA SER A 63 0.74 -4.73 -5.31
C SER A 63 -0.04 -6.03 -5.32
N VAL A 64 0.22 -6.89 -4.31
CA VAL A 64 -0.50 -8.15 -4.10
C VAL A 64 -1.31 -8.05 -2.80
N LEU A 65 -2.63 -8.26 -2.91
CA LEU A 65 -3.55 -8.31 -1.78
C LEU A 65 -3.89 -9.77 -1.45
N GLY A 66 -4.20 -10.07 -0.20
CA GLY A 66 -4.65 -11.38 0.24
C GLY A 66 -3.56 -12.43 0.46
N HIS A 67 -2.29 -12.13 0.23
CA HIS A 67 -1.17 -13.07 0.34
C HIS A 67 -0.97 -13.66 1.75
N ALA A 68 -1.36 -12.95 2.80
CA ALA A 68 -1.14 -13.39 4.18
C ALA A 68 -2.03 -14.57 4.60
N THR A 69 -3.26 -14.64 4.07
CA THR A 69 -4.24 -15.66 4.46
C THR A 69 -3.89 -17.05 3.92
N ARG A 70 -3.21 -17.11 2.79
CA ARG A 70 -2.85 -18.40 2.15
C ARG A 70 -2.07 -19.35 3.07
N PHE A 71 -1.12 -18.81 3.84
CA PHE A 71 -0.26 -19.63 4.69
C PHE A 71 -0.78 -19.81 6.10
N SER A 72 -1.63 -18.90 6.58
CA SER A 72 -2.16 -18.96 7.94
C SER A 72 -3.46 -19.75 8.07
N GLY A 73 -4.18 -19.95 6.96
CA GLY A 73 -5.55 -20.47 6.99
C GLY A 73 -6.53 -19.56 7.73
N GLY A 74 -6.08 -18.36 8.12
CA GLY A 74 -6.89 -17.37 8.83
C GLY A 74 -7.66 -16.43 7.90
N PRO A 75 -8.50 -15.56 8.46
CA PRO A 75 -9.28 -14.59 7.69
C PRO A 75 -8.41 -13.47 7.08
N ARG A 76 -8.98 -12.69 6.18
CA ARG A 76 -8.34 -11.49 5.62
C ARG A 76 -7.94 -10.52 6.74
N LEU A 77 -6.70 -10.03 6.70
CA LEU A 77 -6.16 -9.14 7.73
C LEU A 77 -6.53 -7.68 7.52
N VAL A 78 -6.89 -7.29 6.28
CA VAL A 78 -7.15 -5.90 5.91
C VAL A 78 -8.34 -5.81 4.96
N THR A 79 -9.06 -4.69 5.04
CA THR A 79 -10.02 -4.26 4.02
C THR A 79 -9.28 -3.45 2.96
N ALA A 80 -9.51 -3.75 1.68
CA ALA A 80 -8.95 -2.99 0.55
C ALA A 80 -10.09 -2.42 -0.30
N ILE A 81 -10.12 -1.09 -0.44
CA ILE A 81 -11.17 -0.34 -1.15
C ILE A 81 -10.55 0.44 -2.30
N SER A 82 -11.14 0.33 -3.49
CA SER A 82 -10.69 1.11 -4.66
C SER A 82 -11.02 2.60 -4.47
N VAL A 83 -10.06 3.47 -4.80
CA VAL A 83 -10.25 4.93 -4.72
C VAL A 83 -10.44 5.59 -6.09
N GLU A 84 -10.27 4.82 -7.13
CA GLU A 84 -10.51 5.18 -8.53
C GLU A 84 -10.92 3.92 -9.31
N PRO A 85 -11.49 4.00 -10.52
CA PRO A 85 -11.73 2.82 -11.35
C PRO A 85 -10.44 2.00 -11.47
N SER A 86 -10.52 0.72 -11.12
CA SER A 86 -9.33 -0.12 -10.91
C SER A 86 -9.52 -1.50 -11.54
N MET A 87 -8.41 -2.14 -11.90
CA MET A 87 -8.38 -3.48 -12.46
C MET A 87 -7.48 -4.39 -11.64
N LEU A 88 -8.03 -5.53 -11.25
CA LEU A 88 -7.36 -6.59 -10.50
C LEU A 88 -7.29 -7.87 -11.33
N LEU A 89 -6.22 -8.63 -11.13
CA LEU A 89 -6.15 -10.04 -11.50
C LEU A 89 -6.43 -10.87 -10.24
N GLU A 90 -7.58 -11.53 -10.20
CA GLU A 90 -7.94 -12.49 -9.14
C GLU A 90 -7.36 -13.84 -9.46
N ILE A 91 -6.63 -14.44 -8.53
CA ILE A 91 -6.10 -15.79 -8.59
C ILE A 91 -6.73 -16.58 -7.46
N SER A 92 -7.64 -17.50 -7.80
CA SER A 92 -8.30 -18.34 -6.81
C SER A 92 -7.31 -19.33 -6.17
N GLU A 93 -7.66 -19.87 -5.01
CA GLU A 93 -6.89 -20.91 -4.33
C GLU A 93 -6.59 -22.12 -5.25
N ASN A 94 -7.64 -22.64 -5.90
CA ASN A 94 -7.48 -23.76 -6.84
C ASN A 94 -6.59 -23.41 -8.04
N ALA A 95 -6.58 -22.15 -8.48
CA ALA A 95 -5.68 -21.70 -9.54
C ALA A 95 -4.23 -21.67 -9.06
N LEU A 96 -3.98 -21.20 -7.83
CA LEU A 96 -2.65 -21.19 -7.23
C LEU A 96 -2.08 -22.62 -7.08
N GLU A 97 -2.92 -23.58 -6.66
CA GLU A 97 -2.50 -24.98 -6.55
C GLU A 97 -2.15 -25.59 -7.91
N ARG A 98 -2.99 -25.39 -8.93
CA ARG A 98 -2.68 -25.84 -10.29
C ARG A 98 -1.40 -25.22 -10.85
N ILE A 99 -1.16 -23.94 -10.60
CA ILE A 99 0.10 -23.29 -11.00
C ILE A 99 1.27 -23.95 -10.26
N ALA A 100 1.12 -24.22 -8.97
CA ALA A 100 2.18 -24.76 -8.13
C ALA A 100 2.57 -26.21 -8.51
N GLU A 101 1.65 -27.01 -9.07
CA GLU A 101 1.96 -28.34 -9.58
C GLU A 101 3.06 -28.32 -10.65
N HIS A 102 3.12 -27.24 -11.46
CA HIS A 102 4.07 -27.10 -12.55
C HIS A 102 5.15 -26.03 -12.25
N ARG A 103 4.85 -25.09 -11.37
CA ARG A 103 5.68 -23.93 -11.01
C ARG A 103 5.67 -23.72 -9.48
N PRO A 104 6.30 -24.60 -8.71
CA PRO A 104 6.31 -24.52 -7.24
C PRO A 104 6.95 -23.25 -6.70
N GLU A 105 7.75 -22.55 -7.51
CA GLU A 105 8.33 -21.23 -7.18
C GLU A 105 7.28 -20.15 -6.89
N ILE A 106 6.00 -20.36 -7.24
CA ILE A 106 4.90 -19.43 -6.88
C ILE A 106 4.82 -19.24 -5.36
N TRP A 107 5.03 -20.30 -4.59
CA TRP A 107 4.98 -20.22 -3.12
C TRP A 107 6.08 -19.33 -2.56
N ARG A 108 7.27 -19.42 -3.14
CA ARG A 108 8.37 -18.51 -2.78
C ARG A 108 8.04 -17.07 -3.14
N ALA A 109 7.46 -16.83 -4.32
CA ALA A 109 7.05 -15.50 -4.73
C ALA A 109 6.05 -14.88 -3.75
N ILE A 110 5.02 -15.65 -3.34
CA ILE A 110 4.03 -15.19 -2.35
C ILE A 110 4.68 -14.93 -0.99
N ALA A 111 5.60 -15.81 -0.55
CA ALA A 111 6.35 -15.62 0.70
C ALA A 111 7.23 -14.36 0.67
N ASP A 112 7.88 -14.06 -0.45
CA ASP A 112 8.69 -12.85 -0.62
C ASP A 112 7.82 -11.57 -0.54
N PHE A 113 6.60 -11.58 -1.09
CA PHE A 113 5.62 -10.50 -0.92
C PHE A 113 5.19 -10.36 0.54
N ALA A 114 4.88 -11.46 1.21
CA ALA A 114 4.51 -11.46 2.63
C ALA A 114 5.63 -10.89 3.50
N TYR A 115 6.87 -11.31 3.26
CA TYR A 115 8.05 -10.80 3.95
C TYR A 115 8.27 -9.30 3.70
N ALA A 116 8.16 -8.85 2.44
CA ALA A 116 8.31 -7.45 2.08
C ALA A 116 7.23 -6.57 2.77
N ASN A 117 6.00 -7.05 2.87
CA ASN A 117 4.94 -6.36 3.59
C ASN A 117 5.18 -6.34 5.10
N MET A 118 5.57 -7.45 5.70
CA MET A 118 5.95 -7.53 7.12
C MET A 118 7.09 -6.54 7.43
N ARG A 119 8.14 -6.52 6.61
CA ARG A 119 9.25 -5.58 6.76
C ARG A 119 8.77 -4.13 6.73
N ARG A 120 7.92 -3.76 5.75
CA ARG A 120 7.35 -2.40 5.66
C ARG A 120 6.54 -2.04 6.91
N THR A 121 5.74 -2.98 7.41
CA THR A 121 4.94 -2.78 8.63
C THR A 121 5.82 -2.58 9.86
N LEU A 122 6.87 -3.38 10.03
CA LEU A 122 7.82 -3.23 11.14
C LEU A 122 8.58 -1.89 11.06
N HIS A 123 9.01 -1.46 9.86
CA HIS A 123 9.62 -0.15 9.68
C HIS A 123 8.64 0.98 10.05
N MET A 124 7.38 0.90 9.58
CA MET A 124 6.36 1.88 9.94
C MET A 124 6.13 1.94 11.46
N LEU A 125 6.07 0.79 12.13
CA LEU A 125 5.91 0.74 13.58
C LEU A 125 7.10 1.40 14.29
N ALA A 126 8.33 1.11 13.87
CA ALA A 126 9.53 1.73 14.42
C ALA A 126 9.53 3.26 14.22
N GLU A 127 9.15 3.73 13.03
CA GLU A 127 9.01 5.16 12.74
C GLU A 127 7.96 5.84 13.64
N LEU A 128 6.80 5.19 13.83
CA LEU A 128 5.75 5.70 14.71
C LEU A 128 6.21 5.84 16.17
N MET A 129 7.08 4.93 16.63
CA MET A 129 7.60 4.94 18.01
C MET A 129 8.78 5.90 18.20
N ALA A 130 9.65 6.04 17.20
CA ALA A 130 10.93 6.72 17.35
C ALA A 130 10.94 8.15 16.78
N LEU A 131 10.20 8.44 15.71
CA LEU A 131 10.35 9.68 14.95
C LEU A 131 9.34 10.76 15.37
N PRO A 132 9.73 12.04 15.37
CA PRO A 132 8.80 13.15 15.53
C PRO A 132 7.88 13.32 14.30
N PRO A 133 6.73 14.02 14.43
CA PRO A 133 5.73 14.15 13.37
C PRO A 133 6.27 14.58 12.00
N ARG A 134 7.21 15.53 11.98
CA ARG A 134 7.81 16.04 10.73
C ARG A 134 8.50 14.92 9.95
N GLN A 135 9.31 14.11 10.63
CA GLN A 135 10.05 13.00 10.02
C GLN A 135 9.11 11.87 9.60
N ARG A 136 8.10 11.54 10.43
CA ARG A 136 7.06 10.57 10.06
C ARG A 136 6.31 10.95 8.79
N ILE A 137 5.98 12.23 8.63
CA ILE A 137 5.31 12.73 7.41
C ILE A 137 6.24 12.56 6.21
N ALA A 138 7.51 12.97 6.30
CA ALA A 138 8.48 12.84 5.21
C ALA A 138 8.68 11.37 4.81
N SER A 139 8.91 10.47 5.78
CA SER A 139 9.03 9.03 5.56
C SER A 139 7.77 8.45 4.91
N ARG A 140 6.59 8.83 5.38
CA ARG A 140 5.32 8.32 4.82
C ARG A 140 5.06 8.81 3.42
N LEU A 141 5.39 10.06 3.08
CA LEU A 141 5.32 10.56 1.71
C LEU A 141 6.21 9.72 0.77
N LEU A 142 7.46 9.47 1.16
CA LEU A 142 8.39 8.65 0.38
C LEU A 142 7.89 7.21 0.18
N ALA A 143 7.31 6.60 1.22
CA ALA A 143 6.79 5.23 1.19
C ALA A 143 5.46 5.08 0.44
N SER A 144 4.73 6.18 0.19
CA SER A 144 3.39 6.18 -0.45
C SER A 144 3.41 6.69 -1.89
N VAL A 145 4.59 6.80 -2.50
CA VAL A 145 4.73 7.23 -3.90
C VAL A 145 4.11 6.21 -4.83
N VAL A 146 3.26 6.69 -5.72
CA VAL A 146 2.78 5.95 -6.90
C VAL A 146 3.45 6.56 -8.13
N PRO A 147 4.09 5.77 -8.99
CA PRO A 147 4.61 6.26 -10.27
C PRO A 147 3.49 6.87 -11.12
N SER A 148 3.76 8.01 -11.75
CA SER A 148 2.82 8.71 -12.63
C SER A 148 3.59 9.29 -13.81
N GLU A 149 2.93 9.52 -14.95
CA GLU A 149 3.55 10.12 -16.14
C GLU A 149 4.21 11.48 -15.89
N GLY A 150 3.77 12.20 -14.82
CA GLY A 150 4.32 13.48 -14.41
C GLY A 150 5.35 13.42 -13.28
N GLY A 151 5.79 12.23 -12.83
CA GLY A 151 6.76 12.10 -11.73
C GLY A 151 6.28 11.28 -10.55
N LYS A 152 6.79 11.59 -9.36
CA LYS A 152 6.48 10.89 -8.11
C LYS A 152 5.33 11.57 -7.39
N VAL A 153 4.18 10.91 -7.36
CA VAL A 153 2.96 11.47 -6.77
C VAL A 153 2.48 10.62 -5.60
N VAL A 154 2.04 11.25 -4.53
CA VAL A 154 1.33 10.65 -3.41
C VAL A 154 -0.14 11.01 -3.52
N ARG A 155 -1.01 10.00 -3.65
CA ARG A 155 -2.46 10.15 -3.74
C ARG A 155 -3.12 9.84 -2.40
N LEU A 156 -2.86 10.69 -1.43
CA LEU A 156 -3.41 10.62 -0.08
C LEU A 156 -4.00 11.97 0.31
N SER A 157 -5.17 11.94 0.95
CA SER A 157 -5.66 13.14 1.62
C SER A 157 -4.83 13.43 2.87
N GLN A 158 -4.79 14.70 3.27
CA GLN A 158 -4.11 15.11 4.51
C GLN A 158 -4.72 14.44 5.75
N GLN A 159 -6.02 14.14 5.70
CA GLN A 159 -6.71 13.38 6.75
C GLN A 159 -6.17 11.95 6.81
N ALA A 160 -6.15 11.23 5.68
CA ALA A 160 -5.64 9.86 5.59
C ALA A 160 -4.16 9.79 6.01
N LEU A 161 -3.33 10.74 5.58
CA LEU A 161 -1.94 10.81 6.00
C LEU A 161 -1.81 11.00 7.51
N GLY A 162 -2.64 11.85 8.12
CA GLY A 162 -2.66 12.05 9.58
C GLY A 162 -3.08 10.78 10.34
N GLU A 163 -4.09 10.08 9.87
CA GLU A 163 -4.56 8.82 10.45
C GLU A 163 -3.48 7.74 10.41
N MET A 164 -2.78 7.58 9.27
CA MET A 164 -1.70 6.61 9.12
C MET A 164 -0.55 6.81 10.11
N ILE A 165 -0.26 8.04 10.49
CA ILE A 165 0.91 8.37 11.33
C ILE A 165 0.55 8.85 12.74
N GLY A 166 -0.73 8.79 13.09
CA GLY A 166 -1.21 9.14 14.44
C GLY A 166 -1.07 10.62 14.78
N VAL A 167 -1.30 11.54 13.81
CA VAL A 167 -1.29 12.98 14.04
C VAL A 167 -2.55 13.66 13.50
N THR A 168 -2.83 14.87 13.95
CA THR A 168 -3.99 15.62 13.47
C THR A 168 -3.78 16.14 12.05
N ARG A 169 -4.86 16.34 11.28
CA ARG A 169 -4.82 17.02 9.98
C ARG A 169 -4.15 18.39 10.06
N LYS A 170 -4.34 19.12 11.18
CA LYS A 170 -3.67 20.43 11.41
C LYS A 170 -2.15 20.28 11.45
N THR A 171 -1.64 19.25 12.13
CA THR A 171 -0.21 18.94 12.20
C THR A 171 0.34 18.57 10.82
N VAL A 172 -0.39 17.75 10.05
CA VAL A 172 -0.02 17.41 8.67
C VAL A 172 0.10 18.66 7.83
N ASN A 173 -0.92 19.54 7.82
CA ASN A 173 -0.92 20.77 7.05
C ASN A 173 0.26 21.69 7.37
N LEU A 174 0.59 21.84 8.66
CA LEU A 174 1.72 22.65 9.10
C LEU A 174 3.03 22.18 8.45
N HIS A 175 3.28 20.86 8.48
CA HIS A 175 4.52 20.30 7.94
C HIS A 175 4.53 20.25 6.41
N LEU A 176 3.40 19.95 5.76
CA LEU A 176 3.31 19.99 4.30
C LEU A 176 3.56 21.40 3.75
N ALA A 177 2.98 22.44 4.38
CA ALA A 177 3.26 23.82 4.00
C ALA A 177 4.75 24.21 4.20
N ALA A 178 5.41 23.65 5.21
CA ALA A 178 6.85 23.86 5.41
C ALA A 178 7.67 23.13 4.33
N PHE A 179 7.30 21.90 3.95
CA PHE A 179 7.97 21.15 2.87
C PHE A 179 7.78 21.83 1.51
N GLU A 180 6.58 22.37 1.23
CA GLU A 180 6.32 23.10 -0.01
C GLU A 180 7.15 24.39 -0.10
N ARG A 181 7.21 25.19 0.98
CA ARG A 181 8.08 26.38 1.04
C ARG A 181 9.57 26.04 0.86
N ALA A 182 10.00 24.86 1.30
CA ALA A 182 11.37 24.37 1.11
C ALA A 182 11.60 23.76 -0.29
N GLY A 183 10.59 23.73 -1.17
CA GLY A 183 10.71 23.17 -2.52
C GLY A 183 10.77 21.64 -2.56
N LEU A 184 10.48 20.93 -1.46
CA LEU A 184 10.55 19.48 -1.38
C LEU A 184 9.35 18.78 -2.02
N ILE A 185 8.19 19.46 -2.00
CA ILE A 185 6.93 18.98 -2.55
C ILE A 185 6.16 20.11 -3.24
N ARG A 186 5.17 19.74 -4.03
CA ARG A 186 4.13 20.62 -4.54
C ARG A 186 2.76 20.07 -4.14
N LEU A 187 1.93 20.91 -3.53
CA LEU A 187 0.56 20.54 -3.15
C LEU A 187 -0.39 20.77 -4.33
N GLY A 188 -1.23 19.77 -4.60
CA GLY A 188 -2.31 19.82 -5.58
C GLY A 188 -3.62 19.31 -5.00
N TYR A 189 -4.71 19.44 -5.75
CA TYR A 189 -5.99 18.91 -5.32
C TYR A 189 -5.95 17.38 -5.27
N GLY A 190 -6.09 16.80 -4.05
CA GLY A 190 -6.06 15.35 -3.82
C GLY A 190 -4.72 14.66 -4.10
N ARG A 191 -3.64 15.40 -4.35
CA ARG A 191 -2.32 14.84 -4.64
C ARG A 191 -1.19 15.68 -4.07
N ILE A 192 -0.08 15.04 -3.77
CA ILE A 192 1.18 15.65 -3.33
C ILE A 192 2.26 15.18 -4.28
N GLU A 193 2.87 16.08 -5.03
CA GLU A 193 3.98 15.78 -5.92
C GLU A 193 5.30 15.94 -5.17
N LEU A 194 6.19 14.95 -5.26
CA LEU A 194 7.52 15.01 -4.68
C LEU A 194 8.48 15.66 -5.69
N THR A 195 8.88 16.88 -5.42
CA THR A 195 9.81 17.67 -6.27
C THR A 195 11.26 17.38 -5.93
N ASP A 196 11.57 17.13 -4.65
CA ASP A 196 12.88 16.73 -4.17
C ASP A 196 12.77 15.56 -3.18
N SER A 197 12.96 14.36 -3.73
CA SER A 197 12.91 13.12 -2.93
C SER A 197 14.16 12.92 -2.05
N GLU A 198 15.30 13.54 -2.39
CA GLU A 198 16.53 13.45 -1.60
C GLU A 198 16.42 14.34 -0.37
N GLY A 199 16.01 15.60 -0.55
CA GLY A 199 15.74 16.50 0.56
C GLY A 199 14.67 15.95 1.52
N LEU A 200 13.65 15.22 1.02
CA LEU A 200 12.70 14.53 1.89
C LEU A 200 13.34 13.35 2.65
N ARG A 201 14.30 12.62 2.06
CA ARG A 201 15.05 11.58 2.79
C ARG A 201 15.91 12.19 3.90
N ASP A 202 16.56 13.31 3.62
CA ASP A 202 17.35 14.02 4.62
C ASP A 202 16.47 14.47 5.79
N VAL A 203 15.27 14.99 5.50
CA VAL A 203 14.29 15.31 6.55
C VAL A 203 13.88 14.09 7.36
N ALA A 204 13.66 12.94 6.71
CA ALA A 204 13.24 11.70 7.38
C ALA A 204 14.36 11.11 8.26
N ALA A 205 15.64 11.28 7.84
CA ALA A 205 16.82 10.74 8.50
C ALA A 205 17.48 11.71 9.49
N ALA A 206 17.02 12.98 9.57
CA ALA A 206 17.67 13.98 10.41
C ALA A 206 17.71 13.54 11.88
N ASP A 207 18.88 13.60 12.49
CA ASP A 207 19.01 13.39 13.92
C ASP A 207 18.17 14.41 14.70
N ARG A 208 17.69 14.02 15.88
CA ARG A 208 16.98 14.95 16.78
C ARG A 208 17.89 16.14 17.05
N PRO A 209 17.39 17.40 16.95
CA PRO A 209 18.13 18.56 17.42
C PRO A 209 18.40 18.48 18.91
#